data_f2980259875fb5c138b582d21f91c967
#
_entry.id   f2980259875fb5c138b582d21f91c967
#
_cell.length_a   1.000
_cell.length_b   1.000
_cell.length_c   1.000
_cell.angle_alpha   90.00
_cell.angle_beta   90.00
_cell.angle_gamma   90.00
#
_symmetry.space_group_name_H-M   'P 1'
#
loop_
_entity.id
_entity.type
_entity.pdbx_description
1 polymer ?
#
loop_
_entity_poly.entity_id
_entity_poly.type
_entity_poly.pdbx_seq_one_letter_code
_entity_poly.pdbx_strand_id
1 'polypeptide(L)'
;MLTTGITALFSLTCALAVANVYSAQPLLDSMAVSLKVSPGMIGSVITATQAGYAIGLLFLVPLGDWLNRKYVVMSQLLLSVAALVAAGLSPNIATLLGAMLIVGLMAVVVQVLVAWVAILATPQKRGQAVGTLTSGIVSGILLSRFISGAIADIAGWRAVYLTAACLMLMIAGIVWKIMPSPPQQPQPQKPTYLSLLKSVFQLYLTEPQLRKRGILALFIFAAFSMLWSTMVMPLTAHTQTGMFGLAGFAGMLAAARAGKWADQGWAQRTTGLALALLTISWLPIGYAETSLLWLIAGVIALDFAVQAVHVSSQSLIIAARPAAASRLVGAYMCFYSLGSAAGAIVATQLYSHWGWQAVCLAGTAVSACAFLIWSGSRQS
;
A
#
# COMPACT_ATOMS: atom_id res chain seq x y z
N MET A 1 -23.15 -8.42 -9.89
CA MET A 1 -22.75 -9.18 -8.69
C MET A 1 -21.26 -9.45 -8.75
N LEU A 2 -20.56 -9.31 -7.63
CA LEU A 2 -19.13 -9.61 -7.52
C LEU A 2 -18.91 -11.13 -7.63
N THR A 3 -18.17 -11.57 -8.65
CA THR A 3 -17.77 -12.97 -8.79
C THR A 3 -16.34 -13.18 -8.29
N THR A 4 -15.99 -14.41 -7.93
CA THR A 4 -14.60 -14.76 -7.54
C THR A 4 -13.59 -14.37 -8.62
N GLY A 5 -13.95 -14.54 -9.91
CA GLY A 5 -13.10 -14.16 -11.03
C GLY A 5 -12.84 -12.66 -11.10
N ILE A 6 -13.84 -11.80 -10.88
CA ILE A 6 -13.68 -10.34 -10.83
C ILE A 6 -12.77 -9.93 -9.66
N THR A 7 -12.98 -10.54 -8.48
CA THR A 7 -12.14 -10.25 -7.31
C THR A 7 -10.69 -10.65 -7.55
N ALA A 8 -10.44 -11.81 -8.16
CA ALA A 8 -9.10 -12.27 -8.52
C ALA A 8 -8.44 -11.34 -9.56
N LEU A 9 -9.18 -10.92 -10.59
CA LEU A 9 -8.70 -9.97 -11.59
C LEU A 9 -8.32 -8.63 -10.97
N PHE A 10 -9.16 -8.08 -10.08
CA PHE A 10 -8.85 -6.83 -9.38
C PHE A 10 -7.65 -7.00 -8.46
N SER A 11 -7.53 -8.13 -7.76
CA SER A 11 -6.37 -8.46 -6.93
C SER A 11 -5.08 -8.50 -7.74
N LEU A 12 -5.10 -9.15 -8.91
CA LEU A 12 -3.96 -9.19 -9.83
C LEU A 12 -3.63 -7.80 -10.39
N THR A 13 -4.64 -7.01 -10.75
CA THR A 13 -4.46 -5.63 -11.20
C THR A 13 -3.79 -4.78 -10.12
N CYS A 14 -4.22 -4.91 -8.87
CA CYS A 14 -3.61 -4.24 -7.73
C CYS A 14 -2.16 -4.69 -7.52
N ALA A 15 -1.90 -6.00 -7.61
CA ALA A 15 -0.56 -6.56 -7.49
C ALA A 15 0.41 -5.97 -8.52
N LEU A 16 0.01 -5.92 -9.80
CA LEU A 16 0.82 -5.35 -10.88
C LEU A 16 1.01 -3.83 -10.73
N ALA A 17 -0.04 -3.09 -10.38
CA ALA A 17 0.04 -1.65 -10.19
C ALA A 17 1.01 -1.26 -9.06
N VAL A 18 0.97 -1.99 -7.95
CA VAL A 18 1.90 -1.77 -6.82
C VAL A 18 3.31 -2.28 -7.16
N ALA A 19 3.43 -3.39 -7.86
CA ALA A 19 4.72 -3.90 -8.32
C ALA A 19 5.51 -2.83 -9.09
N ASN A 20 4.85 -2.05 -9.94
CA ASN A 20 5.48 -0.98 -10.72
C ASN A 20 6.08 0.14 -9.84
N VAL A 21 5.51 0.39 -8.66
CA VAL A 21 6.03 1.37 -7.70
C VAL A 21 7.30 0.86 -7.01
N TYR A 22 7.35 -0.43 -6.71
CA TYR A 22 8.44 -1.03 -5.93
C TYR A 22 9.56 -1.67 -6.77
N SER A 23 9.33 -1.86 -8.07
CA SER A 23 10.32 -2.45 -9.00
C SER A 23 11.60 -1.65 -9.16
N ALA A 24 11.58 -0.33 -8.90
CA ALA A 24 12.75 0.53 -9.04
C ALA A 24 13.86 0.23 -8.01
N GLN A 25 13.49 -0.24 -6.80
CA GLN A 25 14.43 -0.38 -5.68
C GLN A 25 15.65 -1.26 -6.00
N PRO A 26 15.52 -2.48 -6.54
CA PRO A 26 16.67 -3.31 -6.88
C PRO A 26 17.43 -2.85 -8.14
N LEU A 27 16.90 -1.88 -8.88
CA LEU A 27 17.44 -1.44 -10.17
C LEU A 27 18.27 -0.15 -10.08
N LEU A 28 18.30 0.52 -8.92
CA LEU A 28 18.88 1.85 -8.77
C LEU A 28 20.35 1.92 -9.23
N ASP A 29 21.15 0.92 -8.85
CA ASP A 29 22.58 0.90 -9.23
C ASP A 29 22.77 0.77 -10.74
N SER A 30 22.03 -0.14 -11.38
CA SER A 30 22.08 -0.33 -12.83
C SER A 30 21.57 0.89 -13.61
N MET A 31 20.55 1.58 -13.07
CA MET A 31 20.08 2.86 -13.62
C MET A 31 21.11 3.96 -13.47
N ALA A 32 21.76 4.08 -12.29
CA ALA A 32 22.77 5.09 -12.03
C ALA A 32 23.93 4.98 -13.01
N VAL A 33 24.45 3.76 -13.21
CA VAL A 33 25.52 3.47 -14.19
C VAL A 33 25.07 3.79 -15.61
N SER A 34 23.88 3.33 -16.00
CA SER A 34 23.36 3.50 -17.37
C SER A 34 23.10 4.97 -17.73
N LEU A 35 22.59 5.76 -16.79
CA LEU A 35 22.25 7.18 -16.98
C LEU A 35 23.40 8.12 -16.59
N LYS A 36 24.55 7.57 -16.11
CA LYS A 36 25.73 8.32 -15.68
C LYS A 36 25.42 9.38 -14.62
N VAL A 37 24.63 9.01 -13.62
CA VAL A 37 24.24 9.89 -12.51
C VAL A 37 24.77 9.36 -11.17
N SER A 38 24.90 10.25 -10.18
CA SER A 38 25.35 9.86 -8.84
C SER A 38 24.32 8.99 -8.12
N PRO A 39 24.73 8.12 -7.18
CA PRO A 39 23.82 7.32 -6.35
C PRO A 39 22.78 8.16 -5.58
N GLY A 40 23.16 9.36 -5.14
CA GLY A 40 22.23 10.29 -4.48
C GLY A 40 21.14 10.80 -5.43
N MET A 41 21.49 11.08 -6.69
CA MET A 41 20.54 11.56 -7.68
C MET A 41 19.58 10.46 -8.12
N ILE A 42 20.02 9.21 -8.29
CA ILE A 42 19.14 8.13 -8.72
C ILE A 42 18.10 7.77 -7.63
N GLY A 43 18.41 7.98 -6.36
CA GLY A 43 17.46 7.80 -5.25
C GLY A 43 16.21 8.69 -5.39
N SER A 44 16.31 9.82 -6.10
CA SER A 44 15.17 10.69 -6.40
C SER A 44 14.07 10.01 -7.24
N VAL A 45 14.37 8.90 -7.92
CA VAL A 45 13.39 8.06 -8.63
C VAL A 45 12.31 7.54 -7.67
N ILE A 46 12.72 7.04 -6.51
CA ILE A 46 11.78 6.58 -5.48
C ILE A 46 10.97 7.77 -4.95
N THR A 47 11.62 8.89 -4.67
CA THR A 47 10.96 10.11 -4.18
C THR A 47 9.92 10.62 -5.18
N ALA A 48 10.24 10.66 -6.47
CA ALA A 48 9.31 11.07 -7.52
C ALA A 48 8.08 10.15 -7.58
N THR A 49 8.30 8.83 -7.50
CA THR A 49 7.20 7.84 -7.48
C THR A 49 6.29 8.03 -6.27
N GLN A 50 6.87 8.21 -5.08
CA GLN A 50 6.10 8.41 -3.85
C GLN A 50 5.37 9.76 -3.83
N ALA A 51 5.98 10.82 -4.37
CA ALA A 51 5.33 12.11 -4.53
C ALA A 51 4.14 12.01 -5.48
N GLY A 52 4.29 11.33 -6.62
CA GLY A 52 3.20 11.04 -7.53
C GLY A 52 2.05 10.30 -6.83
N TYR A 53 2.38 9.26 -6.08
CA TYR A 53 1.38 8.51 -5.32
C TYR A 53 0.62 9.37 -4.30
N ALA A 54 1.33 10.20 -3.53
CA ALA A 54 0.71 11.10 -2.56
C ALA A 54 -0.23 12.13 -3.23
N ILE A 55 0.20 12.72 -4.35
CA ILE A 55 -0.64 13.62 -5.16
C ILE A 55 -1.88 12.86 -5.67
N GLY A 56 -1.70 11.65 -6.17
CA GLY A 56 -2.79 10.80 -6.66
C GLY A 56 -3.83 10.48 -5.58
N LEU A 57 -3.41 10.20 -4.36
CA LEU A 57 -4.31 9.95 -3.24
C LEU A 57 -5.26 11.11 -2.98
N LEU A 58 -4.77 12.34 -3.06
CA LEU A 58 -5.57 13.55 -2.80
C LEU A 58 -6.45 13.94 -3.98
N PHE A 59 -5.93 13.85 -5.20
CA PHE A 59 -6.58 14.40 -6.38
C PHE A 59 -7.27 13.37 -7.26
N LEU A 60 -6.73 12.17 -7.43
CA LEU A 60 -7.29 11.19 -8.36
C LEU A 60 -8.24 10.19 -7.71
N VAL A 61 -7.97 9.76 -6.48
CA VAL A 61 -8.83 8.77 -5.79
C VAL A 61 -10.28 9.28 -5.63
N PRO A 62 -10.54 10.56 -5.30
CA PRO A 62 -11.89 11.08 -5.21
C PRO A 62 -12.70 10.98 -6.51
N LEU A 63 -12.04 10.96 -7.68
CA LEU A 63 -12.71 10.79 -8.97
C LEU A 63 -13.48 9.47 -9.07
N GLY A 64 -13.07 8.45 -8.33
CA GLY A 64 -13.76 7.16 -8.25
C GLY A 64 -15.18 7.23 -7.67
N ASP A 65 -15.52 8.29 -6.92
CA ASP A 65 -16.87 8.53 -6.41
C ASP A 65 -17.68 9.48 -7.32
N TRP A 66 -17.01 10.20 -8.21
CA TRP A 66 -17.61 11.24 -9.05
C TRP A 66 -17.88 10.79 -10.48
N LEU A 67 -16.91 10.07 -11.06
CA LEU A 67 -16.96 9.58 -12.43
C LEU A 67 -17.31 8.09 -12.45
N ASN A 68 -17.60 7.58 -13.65
CA ASN A 68 -17.75 6.14 -13.84
C ASN A 68 -16.42 5.44 -13.55
N ARG A 69 -16.39 4.62 -12.50
CA ARG A 69 -15.18 3.92 -12.03
C ARG A 69 -14.48 3.12 -13.12
N LYS A 70 -15.23 2.54 -14.07
CA LYS A 70 -14.64 1.82 -15.19
C LYS A 70 -13.72 2.73 -16.01
N TYR A 71 -14.18 3.93 -16.37
CA TYR A 71 -13.36 4.87 -17.14
C TYR A 71 -12.20 5.43 -16.30
N VAL A 72 -12.41 5.69 -15.01
CA VAL A 72 -11.33 6.14 -14.12
C VAL A 72 -10.22 5.09 -14.03
N VAL A 73 -10.58 3.83 -13.78
CA VAL A 73 -9.61 2.72 -13.72
C VAL A 73 -8.89 2.55 -15.06
N MET A 74 -9.65 2.56 -16.17
CA MET A 74 -9.05 2.40 -17.50
C MET A 74 -8.09 3.52 -17.87
N SER A 75 -8.45 4.78 -17.60
CA SER A 75 -7.53 5.90 -17.83
C SER A 75 -6.26 5.80 -17.00
N GLN A 76 -6.37 5.41 -15.73
CA GLN A 76 -5.21 5.19 -14.87
C GLN A 76 -4.32 4.04 -15.36
N LEU A 77 -4.89 2.91 -15.79
CA LEU A 77 -4.13 1.79 -16.34
C LEU A 77 -3.41 2.18 -17.63
N LEU A 78 -4.09 2.84 -18.59
CA LEU A 78 -3.50 3.24 -19.86
C LEU A 78 -2.41 4.32 -19.69
N LEU A 79 -2.63 5.30 -18.81
CA LEU A 79 -1.60 6.29 -18.49
C LEU A 79 -0.40 5.66 -17.77
N SER A 80 -0.63 4.64 -16.92
CA SER A 80 0.45 3.84 -16.33
C SER A 80 1.25 3.11 -17.41
N VAL A 81 0.60 2.51 -18.41
CA VAL A 81 1.29 1.88 -19.56
C VAL A 81 2.17 2.90 -20.28
N ALA A 82 1.63 4.08 -20.62
CA ALA A 82 2.40 5.13 -21.30
C ALA A 82 3.62 5.58 -20.45
N ALA A 83 3.42 5.76 -19.15
CA ALA A 83 4.49 6.13 -18.23
C ALA A 83 5.57 5.03 -18.10
N LEU A 84 5.18 3.76 -18.05
CA LEU A 84 6.12 2.63 -18.01
C LEU A 84 6.93 2.52 -19.30
N VAL A 85 6.30 2.72 -20.46
CA VAL A 85 7.02 2.80 -21.74
C VAL A 85 8.01 3.97 -21.73
N ALA A 86 7.58 5.15 -21.27
CA ALA A 86 8.45 6.32 -21.16
C ALA A 86 9.62 6.08 -20.19
N ALA A 87 9.40 5.38 -19.08
CA ALA A 87 10.47 4.98 -18.15
C ALA A 87 11.46 4.02 -18.81
N GLY A 88 10.97 2.97 -19.50
CA GLY A 88 11.82 1.99 -20.19
C GLY A 88 12.61 2.57 -21.35
N LEU A 89 12.12 3.61 -22.00
CA LEU A 89 12.77 4.30 -23.11
C LEU A 89 13.52 5.59 -22.69
N SER A 90 13.58 5.89 -21.38
CA SER A 90 14.15 7.14 -20.89
C SER A 90 15.63 7.32 -21.28
N PRO A 91 15.99 8.42 -21.97
CA PRO A 91 17.38 8.69 -22.35
C PRO A 91 18.19 9.35 -21.23
N ASN A 92 17.54 9.97 -20.26
CA ASN A 92 18.14 10.72 -19.17
C ASN A 92 17.30 10.66 -17.88
N ILE A 93 17.89 11.13 -16.80
CA ILE A 93 17.26 11.10 -15.46
C ILE A 93 15.98 11.93 -15.40
N ALA A 94 15.91 13.08 -16.07
CA ALA A 94 14.73 13.96 -16.01
C ALA A 94 13.49 13.29 -16.60
N THR A 95 13.65 12.62 -17.75
CA THR A 95 12.56 11.84 -18.38
C THR A 95 12.13 10.66 -17.49
N LEU A 96 13.11 9.99 -16.87
CA LEU A 96 12.84 8.89 -15.94
C LEU A 96 12.05 9.38 -14.72
N LEU A 97 12.46 10.51 -14.11
CA LEU A 97 11.77 11.08 -12.94
C LEU A 97 10.33 11.48 -13.29
N GLY A 98 10.11 12.13 -14.45
CA GLY A 98 8.77 12.49 -14.93
C GLY A 98 7.89 11.25 -15.14
N ALA A 99 8.44 10.21 -15.77
CA ALA A 99 7.74 8.95 -15.98
C ALA A 99 7.38 8.27 -14.66
N MET A 100 8.32 8.18 -13.71
CA MET A 100 8.10 7.53 -12.42
C MET A 100 7.13 8.30 -11.51
N LEU A 101 7.10 9.63 -11.61
CA LEU A 101 6.09 10.46 -10.95
C LEU A 101 4.69 10.09 -11.47
N ILE A 102 4.53 9.91 -12.80
CA ILE A 102 3.26 9.49 -13.39
C ILE A 102 2.92 8.05 -13.01
N VAL A 103 3.89 7.12 -12.97
CA VAL A 103 3.67 5.76 -12.48
C VAL A 103 3.12 5.78 -11.06
N GLY A 104 3.73 6.55 -10.17
CA GLY A 104 3.23 6.74 -8.80
C GLY A 104 1.83 7.34 -8.77
N LEU A 105 1.59 8.39 -9.55
CA LEU A 105 0.29 9.06 -9.65
C LEU A 105 -0.82 8.11 -10.10
N MET A 106 -0.54 7.20 -11.05
CA MET A 106 -1.51 6.23 -11.56
C MET A 106 -1.66 5.00 -10.66
N ALA A 107 -0.68 4.70 -9.82
CA ALA A 107 -0.73 3.55 -8.91
C ALA A 107 -1.88 3.64 -7.89
N VAL A 108 -2.47 4.81 -7.70
CA VAL A 108 -3.67 4.99 -6.85
C VAL A 108 -4.92 4.30 -7.41
N VAL A 109 -4.87 3.74 -8.61
CA VAL A 109 -5.90 2.84 -9.16
C VAL A 109 -6.23 1.72 -8.16
N VAL A 110 -5.26 1.29 -7.38
CA VAL A 110 -5.41 0.32 -6.29
C VAL A 110 -6.49 0.76 -5.30
N GLN A 111 -6.49 2.02 -4.88
CA GLN A 111 -7.44 2.55 -3.91
C GLN A 111 -8.85 2.65 -4.50
N VAL A 112 -8.96 2.99 -5.77
CA VAL A 112 -10.23 2.99 -6.51
C VAL A 112 -10.80 1.57 -6.61
N LEU A 113 -9.95 0.57 -6.90
CA LEU A 113 -10.35 -0.84 -6.98
C LEU A 113 -10.75 -1.41 -5.61
N VAL A 114 -10.02 -1.09 -4.54
CA VAL A 114 -10.37 -1.48 -3.17
C VAL A 114 -11.74 -0.91 -2.78
N ALA A 115 -11.96 0.38 -3.02
CA ALA A 115 -13.25 1.00 -2.77
C ALA A 115 -14.37 0.36 -3.60
N TRP A 116 -14.08 0.06 -4.87
CA TRP A 116 -15.07 -0.50 -5.78
C TRP A 116 -15.44 -1.94 -5.42
N VAL A 117 -14.48 -2.82 -5.15
CA VAL A 117 -14.76 -4.20 -4.75
C VAL A 117 -15.58 -4.26 -3.48
N ALA A 118 -15.32 -3.35 -2.54
CA ALA A 118 -16.06 -3.27 -1.28
C ALA A 118 -17.55 -2.85 -1.48
N ILE A 119 -17.84 -2.06 -2.52
CA ILE A 119 -19.20 -1.67 -2.89
C ILE A 119 -19.91 -2.78 -3.67
N LEU A 120 -19.21 -3.49 -4.55
CA LEU A 120 -19.75 -4.59 -5.34
C LEU A 120 -20.03 -5.84 -4.49
N ALA A 121 -19.30 -6.00 -3.39
CA ALA A 121 -19.48 -7.09 -2.45
C ALA A 121 -20.76 -6.91 -1.62
N THR A 122 -21.41 -8.02 -1.27
CA THR A 122 -22.46 -8.01 -0.25
C THR A 122 -21.86 -7.59 1.09
N PRO A 123 -22.65 -6.98 2.00
CA PRO A 123 -22.16 -6.59 3.33
C PRO A 123 -21.44 -7.72 4.06
N GLN A 124 -21.89 -8.97 3.90
CA GLN A 124 -21.34 -10.17 4.54
C GLN A 124 -20.01 -10.65 3.95
N LYS A 125 -19.62 -10.16 2.76
CA LYS A 125 -18.38 -10.56 2.06
C LYS A 125 -17.45 -9.37 1.75
N ARG A 126 -17.77 -8.19 2.26
CA ARG A 126 -17.03 -6.97 2.00
C ARG A 126 -15.58 -7.05 2.50
N GLY A 127 -15.40 -7.48 3.74
CA GLY A 127 -14.09 -7.62 4.34
C GLY A 127 -13.26 -8.69 3.63
N GLN A 128 -13.87 -9.82 3.25
CA GLN A 128 -13.18 -10.85 2.46
C GLN A 128 -12.71 -10.30 1.11
N ALA A 129 -13.54 -9.51 0.44
CA ALA A 129 -13.18 -8.92 -0.85
C ALA A 129 -12.02 -7.92 -0.71
N VAL A 130 -12.06 -7.02 0.27
CA VAL A 130 -10.96 -6.09 0.60
C VAL A 130 -9.69 -6.85 0.96
N GLY A 131 -9.81 -7.87 1.82
CA GLY A 131 -8.68 -8.71 2.23
C GLY A 131 -8.01 -9.43 1.06
N THR A 132 -8.79 -9.92 0.09
CA THR A 132 -8.26 -10.55 -1.13
C THR A 132 -7.46 -9.56 -1.97
N LEU A 133 -7.96 -8.33 -2.16
CA LEU A 133 -7.20 -7.30 -2.89
C LEU A 133 -5.92 -6.91 -2.14
N THR A 134 -6.02 -6.74 -0.82
CA THR A 134 -4.85 -6.42 0.01
C THR A 134 -3.79 -7.54 -0.04
N SER A 135 -4.21 -8.81 -0.05
CA SER A 135 -3.29 -9.94 -0.27
C SER A 135 -2.57 -9.83 -1.62
N GLY A 136 -3.29 -9.44 -2.68
CA GLY A 136 -2.68 -9.16 -3.99
C GLY A 136 -1.69 -8.02 -3.94
N ILE A 137 -2.01 -6.92 -3.26
CA ILE A 137 -1.11 -5.78 -3.07
C ILE A 137 0.20 -6.23 -2.41
N VAL A 138 0.12 -6.95 -1.30
CA VAL A 138 1.29 -7.45 -0.57
C VAL A 138 2.12 -8.41 -1.43
N SER A 139 1.44 -9.31 -2.16
CA SER A 139 2.12 -10.21 -3.11
C SER A 139 2.86 -9.43 -4.21
N GLY A 140 2.24 -8.37 -4.74
CA GLY A 140 2.85 -7.50 -5.74
C GLY A 140 4.12 -6.81 -5.24
N ILE A 141 4.10 -6.28 -4.02
CA ILE A 141 5.28 -5.66 -3.37
C ILE A 141 6.44 -6.66 -3.27
N LEU A 142 6.14 -7.88 -2.84
CA LEU A 142 7.14 -8.92 -2.67
C LEU A 142 7.73 -9.40 -3.98
N LEU A 143 6.86 -9.84 -4.87
CA LEU A 143 7.26 -10.45 -6.15
C LEU A 143 7.96 -9.44 -7.04
N SER A 144 7.61 -8.15 -6.94
CA SER A 144 8.24 -7.10 -7.75
C SER A 144 9.75 -7.07 -7.62
N ARG A 145 10.27 -7.23 -6.41
CA ARG A 145 11.72 -7.18 -6.16
C ARG A 145 12.47 -8.35 -6.80
N PHE A 146 11.90 -9.56 -6.69
CA PHE A 146 12.50 -10.76 -7.28
C PHE A 146 12.41 -10.75 -8.80
N ILE A 147 11.22 -10.45 -9.33
CA ILE A 147 10.96 -10.48 -10.77
C ILE A 147 11.74 -9.36 -11.47
N SER A 148 11.77 -8.15 -10.91
CA SER A 148 12.52 -7.05 -11.53
C SER A 148 14.04 -7.29 -11.50
N GLY A 149 14.58 -7.85 -10.42
CA GLY A 149 15.98 -8.28 -10.37
C GLY A 149 16.30 -9.31 -11.45
N ALA A 150 15.53 -10.40 -11.51
CA ALA A 150 15.73 -11.47 -12.49
C ALA A 150 15.62 -11.00 -13.95
N ILE A 151 14.66 -10.13 -14.28
CA ILE A 151 14.54 -9.55 -15.63
C ILE A 151 15.73 -8.64 -15.92
N ALA A 152 16.15 -7.83 -14.93
CA ALA A 152 17.25 -6.91 -15.11
C ALA A 152 18.60 -7.62 -15.35
N ASP A 153 18.83 -8.75 -14.70
CA ASP A 153 20.02 -9.58 -14.87
C ASP A 153 20.13 -10.15 -16.31
N ILE A 154 18.98 -10.46 -16.92
CA ILE A 154 18.93 -11.06 -18.27
C ILE A 154 18.90 -9.99 -19.37
N ALA A 155 18.09 -8.93 -19.20
CA ALA A 155 17.75 -8.00 -20.28
C ALA A 155 17.93 -6.53 -19.92
N GLY A 156 18.48 -6.24 -18.72
CA GLY A 156 18.70 -4.90 -18.22
C GLY A 156 17.45 -4.25 -17.62
N TRP A 157 17.67 -3.15 -16.88
CA TRP A 157 16.60 -2.49 -16.12
C TRP A 157 15.47 -1.91 -16.99
N ARG A 158 15.77 -1.51 -18.24
CA ARG A 158 14.76 -1.00 -19.19
C ARG A 158 13.73 -2.06 -19.55
N ALA A 159 14.16 -3.30 -19.70
CA ALA A 159 13.28 -4.43 -20.01
C ALA A 159 12.24 -4.67 -18.90
N VAL A 160 12.57 -4.37 -17.65
CA VAL A 160 11.62 -4.49 -16.52
C VAL A 160 10.40 -3.60 -16.76
N TYR A 161 10.61 -2.33 -17.11
CA TYR A 161 9.50 -1.39 -17.35
C TYR A 161 8.71 -1.71 -18.61
N LEU A 162 9.39 -2.14 -19.69
CA LEU A 162 8.71 -2.52 -20.92
C LEU A 162 7.87 -3.80 -20.74
N THR A 163 8.38 -4.78 -20.01
CA THR A 163 7.62 -5.98 -19.65
C THR A 163 6.43 -5.63 -18.78
N ALA A 164 6.62 -4.78 -17.79
CA ALA A 164 5.54 -4.28 -16.93
C ALA A 164 4.46 -3.54 -17.74
N ALA A 165 4.85 -2.72 -18.74
CA ALA A 165 3.94 -2.05 -19.64
C ALA A 165 3.10 -3.04 -20.45
N CYS A 166 3.71 -4.08 -21.02
CA CYS A 166 3.00 -5.14 -21.75
C CYS A 166 1.99 -5.88 -20.85
N LEU A 167 2.41 -6.27 -19.65
CA LEU A 167 1.53 -6.95 -18.69
C LEU A 167 0.36 -6.04 -18.26
N MET A 168 0.64 -4.76 -17.99
CA MET A 168 -0.39 -3.79 -17.62
C MET A 168 -1.38 -3.53 -18.76
N LEU A 169 -0.91 -3.51 -20.02
CA LEU A 169 -1.76 -3.36 -21.19
C LEU A 169 -2.68 -4.58 -21.37
N MET A 170 -2.15 -5.80 -21.20
CA MET A 170 -2.95 -7.03 -21.25
C MET A 170 -4.03 -7.02 -20.16
N ILE A 171 -3.67 -6.68 -18.92
CA ILE A 171 -4.63 -6.55 -17.81
C ILE A 171 -5.69 -5.49 -18.11
N ALA A 172 -5.30 -4.33 -18.67
CA ALA A 172 -6.24 -3.29 -19.05
C ALA A 172 -7.28 -3.81 -20.07
N GLY A 173 -6.84 -4.57 -21.06
CA GLY A 173 -7.74 -5.21 -22.03
C GLY A 173 -8.72 -6.20 -21.40
N ILE A 174 -8.26 -7.02 -20.46
CA ILE A 174 -9.10 -7.97 -19.71
C ILE A 174 -10.09 -7.23 -18.82
N VAL A 175 -9.61 -6.24 -18.07
CA VAL A 175 -10.44 -5.39 -17.19
C VAL A 175 -11.53 -4.70 -18.00
N TRP A 176 -11.19 -4.14 -19.18
CA TRP A 176 -12.18 -3.49 -20.05
C TRP A 176 -13.34 -4.42 -20.44
N LYS A 177 -13.04 -5.67 -20.76
CA LYS A 177 -14.04 -6.67 -21.18
C LYS A 177 -14.89 -7.18 -20.01
N ILE A 178 -14.27 -7.41 -18.85
CA ILE A 178 -14.92 -8.10 -17.73
C ILE A 178 -15.60 -7.14 -16.77
N MET A 179 -15.09 -5.90 -16.66
CA MET A 179 -15.54 -4.92 -15.69
C MET A 179 -16.97 -4.45 -15.96
N PRO A 180 -17.92 -4.66 -15.04
CA PRO A 180 -19.27 -4.20 -15.23
C PRO A 180 -19.32 -2.68 -15.28
N SER A 181 -20.06 -2.13 -16.23
CA SER A 181 -20.44 -0.71 -16.21
C SER A 181 -21.58 -0.56 -15.20
N PRO A 182 -21.39 0.13 -14.07
CA PRO A 182 -22.50 0.36 -13.17
C PRO A 182 -23.53 1.21 -13.91
N PRO A 183 -24.84 0.94 -13.70
CA PRO A 183 -25.88 1.82 -14.19
C PRO A 183 -25.61 3.24 -13.65
N GLN A 184 -25.54 4.21 -14.53
CA GLN A 184 -25.46 5.61 -14.12
C GLN A 184 -26.78 5.95 -13.45
N GLN A 185 -26.79 6.02 -12.14
CA GLN A 185 -27.92 6.65 -11.44
C GLN A 185 -27.89 8.13 -11.78
N PRO A 186 -28.97 8.70 -12.29
CA PRO A 186 -29.07 10.12 -12.53
C PRO A 186 -28.91 10.84 -11.18
N GLN A 187 -27.78 11.44 -10.94
CA GLN A 187 -27.63 12.36 -9.81
C GLN A 187 -28.19 13.71 -10.24
N PRO A 188 -29.17 14.28 -9.53
CA PRO A 188 -29.83 15.52 -9.91
C PRO A 188 -28.89 16.73 -10.02
N GLN A 189 -27.76 16.71 -9.32
CA GLN A 189 -26.69 17.69 -9.43
C GLN A 189 -25.35 17.00 -9.19
N LYS A 190 -24.49 16.96 -10.21
CA LYS A 190 -23.10 16.52 -10.03
C LYS A 190 -22.34 17.61 -9.26
N PRO A 191 -21.71 17.30 -8.12
CA PRO A 191 -20.90 18.28 -7.41
C PRO A 191 -19.73 18.73 -8.30
N THR A 192 -19.31 19.96 -8.16
CA THR A 192 -18.11 20.47 -8.83
C THR A 192 -16.89 19.72 -8.27
N TYR A 193 -15.86 19.47 -9.10
CA TYR A 193 -14.63 18.78 -8.65
C TYR A 193 -14.01 19.43 -7.41
N LEU A 194 -14.00 20.75 -7.34
CA LEU A 194 -13.51 21.48 -6.17
C LEU A 194 -14.33 21.21 -4.90
N SER A 195 -15.66 21.07 -5.02
CA SER A 195 -16.51 20.69 -3.88
C SER A 195 -16.27 19.26 -3.45
N LEU A 196 -15.92 18.38 -4.40
CA LEU A 196 -15.51 17.00 -4.11
C LEU A 196 -14.21 16.97 -3.29
N LEU A 197 -13.20 17.73 -3.68
CA LEU A 197 -11.95 17.85 -2.93
C LEU A 197 -12.19 18.42 -1.53
N LYS A 198 -12.96 19.48 -1.41
CA LYS A 198 -13.35 20.04 -0.10
C LYS A 198 -14.05 18.99 0.76
N SER A 199 -14.87 18.12 0.17
CA SER A 199 -15.56 17.07 0.91
C SER A 199 -14.61 16.01 1.48
N VAL A 200 -13.43 15.78 0.89
CA VAL A 200 -12.39 14.91 1.50
C VAL A 200 -11.93 15.48 2.83
N PHE A 201 -11.66 16.79 2.87
CA PHE A 201 -11.27 17.46 4.12
C PHE A 201 -12.41 17.48 5.13
N GLN A 202 -13.66 17.66 4.67
CA GLN A 202 -14.83 17.57 5.56
C GLN A 202 -14.98 16.18 6.17
N LEU A 203 -14.64 15.09 5.46
CA LEU A 203 -14.70 13.73 6.00
C LEU A 203 -13.79 13.55 7.23
N TYR A 204 -12.64 14.22 7.30
CA TYR A 204 -11.80 14.18 8.50
C TYR A 204 -12.50 14.80 9.73
N LEU A 205 -13.42 15.74 9.52
CA LEU A 205 -14.17 16.40 10.58
C LEU A 205 -15.47 15.66 10.92
N THR A 206 -16.16 15.14 9.92
CA THR A 206 -17.52 14.59 10.05
C THR A 206 -17.58 13.09 10.30
N GLU A 207 -16.53 12.32 9.91
CA GLU A 207 -16.53 10.86 10.03
C GLU A 207 -15.66 10.37 11.20
N PRO A 208 -16.26 10.05 12.37
CA PRO A 208 -15.50 9.58 13.52
C PRO A 208 -14.74 8.28 13.24
N GLN A 209 -15.31 7.37 12.44
CA GLN A 209 -14.65 6.12 12.07
C GLN A 209 -13.37 6.37 11.26
N LEU A 210 -13.38 7.33 10.33
CA LEU A 210 -12.18 7.72 9.57
C LEU A 210 -11.08 8.23 10.51
N ARG A 211 -11.41 9.10 11.46
CA ARG A 211 -10.43 9.64 12.43
C ARG A 211 -9.85 8.55 13.31
N LYS A 212 -10.73 7.75 13.96
CA LYS A 212 -10.29 6.67 14.85
C LYS A 212 -9.40 5.67 14.10
N ARG A 213 -9.81 5.23 12.92
CA ARG A 213 -9.07 4.24 12.12
C ARG A 213 -7.86 4.83 11.40
N GLY A 214 -7.94 6.10 10.98
CA GLY A 214 -6.82 6.83 10.39
C GLY A 214 -5.66 7.02 11.37
N ILE A 215 -5.96 7.41 12.61
CA ILE A 215 -4.94 7.51 13.66
C ILE A 215 -4.28 6.15 13.91
N LEU A 216 -5.05 5.06 13.98
CA LEU A 216 -4.46 3.72 14.09
C LEU A 216 -3.57 3.40 12.88
N ALA A 217 -4.00 3.76 11.65
CA ALA A 217 -3.18 3.59 10.46
C ALA A 217 -1.85 4.35 10.55
N LEU A 218 -1.87 5.59 11.02
CA LEU A 218 -0.66 6.38 11.21
C LEU A 218 0.34 5.66 12.11
N PHE A 219 -0.09 5.14 13.25
CA PHE A 219 0.78 4.46 14.20
C PHE A 219 1.27 3.09 13.70
N ILE A 220 0.38 2.24 13.14
CA ILE A 220 0.79 0.91 12.67
C ILE A 220 1.76 1.00 11.49
N PHE A 221 1.56 1.96 10.59
CA PHE A 221 2.45 2.15 9.45
C PHE A 221 3.72 2.93 9.82
N ALA A 222 3.70 3.73 10.88
CA ALA A 222 4.93 4.24 11.47
C ALA A 222 5.77 3.08 12.02
N ALA A 223 5.20 2.20 12.84
CA ALA A 223 5.90 1.02 13.36
C ALA A 223 6.41 0.11 12.23
N PHE A 224 5.59 -0.14 11.20
CA PHE A 224 5.98 -0.90 10.02
C PHE A 224 7.19 -0.27 9.31
N SER A 225 7.13 1.03 9.02
CA SER A 225 8.22 1.73 8.34
C SER A 225 9.47 1.86 9.20
N MET A 226 9.34 1.98 10.53
CA MET A 226 10.48 1.93 11.45
C MET A 226 11.27 0.65 11.27
N LEU A 227 10.60 -0.51 11.25
CA LEU A 227 11.25 -1.79 11.03
C LEU A 227 11.91 -1.85 9.65
N TRP A 228 11.12 -1.65 8.59
CA TRP A 228 11.57 -1.90 7.22
C TRP A 228 12.62 -0.91 6.70
N SER A 229 12.71 0.30 7.26
CA SER A 229 13.74 1.27 6.88
C SER A 229 15.09 1.04 7.56
N THR A 230 15.12 0.31 8.68
CA THR A 230 16.36 0.11 9.46
C THR A 230 16.79 -1.35 9.59
N MET A 231 15.90 -2.31 9.32
CA MET A 231 16.16 -3.74 9.46
C MET A 231 17.33 -4.24 8.60
N VAL A 232 17.58 -3.59 7.49
CA VAL A 232 18.67 -3.93 6.55
C VAL A 232 20.05 -3.64 7.15
N MET A 233 20.14 -2.68 8.05
CA MET A 233 21.42 -2.19 8.58
C MET A 233 22.17 -3.20 9.49
N PRO A 234 21.51 -3.98 10.38
CA PRO A 234 22.16 -5.02 11.17
C PRO A 234 22.37 -6.35 10.44
N LEU A 235 21.89 -6.52 9.20
CA LEU A 235 21.85 -7.80 8.49
C LEU A 235 22.83 -7.88 7.33
N THR A 236 23.42 -9.08 7.11
CA THR A 236 24.20 -9.37 5.89
C THR A 236 23.28 -9.58 4.67
N ALA A 237 23.78 -9.29 3.48
CA ALA A 237 22.98 -9.27 2.23
C ALA A 237 22.23 -10.59 1.92
N HIS A 238 22.81 -11.75 2.25
CA HIS A 238 22.19 -13.06 1.97
C HIS A 238 20.99 -13.40 2.87
N THR A 239 20.92 -12.82 4.06
CA THR A 239 19.84 -13.05 5.03
C THR A 239 18.58 -12.24 4.69
N GLN A 240 18.76 -11.11 4.02
CA GLN A 240 17.69 -10.17 3.71
C GLN A 240 16.64 -10.75 2.74
N THR A 241 17.09 -11.46 1.71
CA THR A 241 16.22 -11.97 0.64
C THR A 241 15.17 -12.97 1.15
N GLY A 242 15.59 -13.91 2.00
CA GLY A 242 14.67 -14.92 2.58
C GLY A 242 13.63 -14.32 3.53
N MET A 243 14.02 -13.31 4.31
CA MET A 243 13.14 -12.66 5.28
C MET A 243 12.02 -11.86 4.60
N PHE A 244 12.32 -11.15 3.51
CA PHE A 244 11.31 -10.44 2.72
C PHE A 244 10.21 -11.38 2.22
N GLY A 245 10.58 -12.59 1.79
CA GLY A 245 9.63 -13.61 1.34
C GLY A 245 8.69 -14.08 2.45
N LEU A 246 9.22 -14.39 3.62
CA LEU A 246 8.44 -14.88 4.77
C LEU A 246 7.50 -13.82 5.35
N ALA A 247 7.98 -12.59 5.51
CA ALA A 247 7.18 -11.48 6.03
C ALA A 247 5.97 -11.19 5.15
N GLY A 248 6.18 -11.08 3.84
CA GLY A 248 5.07 -10.82 2.98
C GLY A 248 4.10 -11.99 2.83
N PHE A 249 4.55 -13.22 2.92
CA PHE A 249 3.64 -14.36 2.98
C PHE A 249 2.73 -14.29 4.22
N ALA A 250 3.29 -13.93 5.37
CA ALA A 250 2.52 -13.70 6.59
C ALA A 250 1.51 -12.55 6.44
N GLY A 251 1.94 -11.42 5.88
CA GLY A 251 1.08 -10.27 5.59
C GLY A 251 -0.08 -10.61 4.64
N MET A 252 0.20 -11.40 3.61
CA MET A 252 -0.81 -11.87 2.66
C MET A 252 -1.86 -12.77 3.36
N LEU A 253 -1.43 -13.72 4.18
CA LEU A 253 -2.33 -14.58 4.96
C LEU A 253 -3.16 -13.76 5.96
N ALA A 254 -2.53 -12.78 6.61
CA ALA A 254 -3.21 -11.88 7.54
C ALA A 254 -4.31 -11.09 6.87
N ALA A 255 -4.04 -10.49 5.71
CA ALA A 255 -5.02 -9.72 4.96
C ALA A 255 -6.24 -10.57 4.58
N ALA A 256 -6.02 -11.79 4.07
CA ALA A 256 -7.09 -12.70 3.70
C ALA A 256 -7.94 -13.15 4.92
N ARG A 257 -7.28 -13.44 6.05
CA ARG A 257 -7.97 -13.88 7.29
C ARG A 257 -8.72 -12.73 7.95
N ALA A 258 -8.09 -11.56 8.09
CA ALA A 258 -8.68 -10.38 8.71
C ALA A 258 -9.95 -9.92 7.98
N GLY A 259 -9.97 -10.01 6.65
CA GLY A 259 -11.17 -9.72 5.86
C GLY A 259 -12.36 -10.62 6.24
N LYS A 260 -12.13 -11.94 6.37
CA LYS A 260 -13.16 -12.89 6.81
C LYS A 260 -13.63 -12.62 8.24
N TRP A 261 -12.72 -12.32 9.17
CA TRP A 261 -13.06 -11.99 10.55
C TRP A 261 -13.84 -10.68 10.65
N ALA A 262 -13.53 -9.70 9.79
CA ALA A 262 -14.30 -8.46 9.72
C ALA A 262 -15.77 -8.72 9.31
N ASP A 263 -16.00 -9.60 8.32
CA ASP A 263 -17.35 -9.98 7.87
C ASP A 263 -18.14 -10.74 8.93
N GLN A 264 -17.45 -11.47 9.81
CA GLN A 264 -18.05 -12.17 10.96
C GLN A 264 -18.37 -11.24 12.14
N GLY A 265 -18.17 -9.92 11.99
CA GLY A 265 -18.37 -8.95 13.07
C GLY A 265 -17.21 -8.84 14.07
N TRP A 266 -16.09 -9.53 13.84
CA TRP A 266 -14.96 -9.57 14.77
C TRP A 266 -13.91 -8.49 14.51
N ALA A 267 -14.19 -7.53 13.62
CA ALA A 267 -13.23 -6.49 13.23
C ALA A 267 -12.61 -5.75 14.44
N GLN A 268 -13.39 -5.46 15.47
CA GLN A 268 -12.90 -4.81 16.68
C GLN A 268 -11.99 -5.72 17.51
N ARG A 269 -12.38 -7.00 17.68
CA ARG A 269 -11.54 -7.99 18.39
C ARG A 269 -10.25 -8.25 17.64
N THR A 270 -10.33 -8.42 16.31
CA THR A 270 -9.17 -8.59 15.44
C THR A 270 -8.22 -7.39 15.55
N THR A 271 -8.74 -6.15 15.55
CA THR A 271 -7.93 -4.95 15.73
C THR A 271 -7.18 -4.98 17.07
N GLY A 272 -7.85 -5.28 18.18
CA GLY A 272 -7.22 -5.29 19.51
C GLY A 272 -6.15 -6.37 19.65
N LEU A 273 -6.44 -7.61 19.23
CA LEU A 273 -5.48 -8.70 19.26
C LEU A 273 -4.26 -8.43 18.36
N ALA A 274 -4.50 -7.86 17.17
CA ALA A 274 -3.44 -7.50 16.26
C ALA A 274 -2.56 -6.36 16.79
N LEU A 275 -3.13 -5.34 17.44
CA LEU A 275 -2.36 -4.27 18.08
C LEU A 275 -1.53 -4.77 19.28
N ALA A 276 -2.07 -5.70 20.06
CA ALA A 276 -1.31 -6.37 21.12
C ALA A 276 -0.14 -7.19 20.51
N LEU A 277 -0.42 -7.97 19.46
CA LEU A 277 0.61 -8.74 18.74
C LEU A 277 1.68 -7.80 18.14
N LEU A 278 1.29 -6.67 17.56
CA LEU A 278 2.20 -5.65 17.03
C LEU A 278 3.13 -5.12 18.12
N THR A 279 2.61 -4.84 19.30
CA THR A 279 3.42 -4.37 20.43
C THR A 279 4.39 -5.43 20.92
N ILE A 280 3.95 -6.68 21.05
CA ILE A 280 4.77 -7.81 21.51
C ILE A 280 5.83 -8.21 20.47
N SER A 281 5.55 -8.03 19.17
CA SER A 281 6.47 -8.42 18.09
C SER A 281 7.82 -7.70 18.14
N TRP A 282 7.90 -6.54 18.76
CA TRP A 282 9.16 -5.81 18.95
C TRP A 282 10.11 -6.47 19.94
N LEU A 283 9.62 -7.32 20.87
CA LEU A 283 10.47 -8.06 21.79
C LEU A 283 11.42 -9.01 21.03
N PRO A 284 10.94 -9.95 20.22
CA PRO A 284 11.83 -10.80 19.43
C PRO A 284 12.65 -10.03 18.40
N ILE A 285 12.12 -8.92 17.83
CA ILE A 285 12.86 -8.04 16.92
C ILE A 285 14.08 -7.43 17.62
N GLY A 286 13.96 -7.07 18.89
CA GLY A 286 15.08 -6.53 19.69
C GLY A 286 16.24 -7.51 19.86
N TYR A 287 16.01 -8.82 19.75
CA TYR A 287 17.04 -9.86 19.80
C TYR A 287 17.65 -10.21 18.42
N ALA A 288 17.44 -9.38 17.40
CA ALA A 288 17.95 -9.61 16.04
C ALA A 288 19.47 -9.87 15.97
N GLU A 289 20.24 -9.17 16.81
CA GLU A 289 21.71 -9.31 16.87
C GLU A 289 22.16 -10.66 17.44
N THR A 290 21.33 -11.32 18.23
CA THR A 290 21.66 -12.59 18.86
C THR A 290 21.13 -13.79 18.09
N SER A 291 20.00 -13.65 17.43
CA SER A 291 19.37 -14.76 16.69
C SER A 291 18.48 -14.26 15.57
N LEU A 292 18.79 -14.72 14.36
CA LEU A 292 17.99 -14.48 13.17
C LEU A 292 16.56 -15.06 13.29
N LEU A 293 16.38 -16.17 14.00
CA LEU A 293 15.06 -16.79 14.19
C LEU A 293 14.12 -15.87 14.97
N TRP A 294 14.61 -15.19 16.00
CA TRP A 294 13.83 -14.20 16.73
C TRP A 294 13.41 -13.02 15.86
N LEU A 295 14.33 -12.53 15.02
CA LEU A 295 14.00 -11.47 14.07
C LEU A 295 12.92 -11.92 13.08
N ILE A 296 13.05 -13.10 12.48
CA ILE A 296 12.07 -13.67 11.54
C ILE A 296 10.69 -13.79 12.21
N ALA A 297 10.63 -14.35 13.41
CA ALA A 297 9.38 -14.52 14.15
C ALA A 297 8.71 -13.16 14.43
N GLY A 298 9.51 -12.17 14.86
CA GLY A 298 9.03 -10.82 15.12
C GLY A 298 8.52 -10.10 13.88
N VAL A 299 9.25 -10.20 12.77
CA VAL A 299 8.85 -9.60 11.48
C VAL A 299 7.55 -10.22 10.96
N ILE A 300 7.42 -11.56 11.01
CA ILE A 300 6.18 -12.26 10.65
C ILE A 300 5.01 -11.79 11.50
N ALA A 301 5.20 -11.69 12.81
CA ALA A 301 4.17 -11.24 13.73
C ALA A 301 3.77 -9.78 13.49
N LEU A 302 4.74 -8.90 13.23
CA LEU A 302 4.53 -7.49 12.93
C LEU A 302 3.74 -7.31 11.63
N ASP A 303 4.19 -7.93 10.54
CA ASP A 303 3.51 -7.83 9.24
C ASP A 303 2.09 -8.39 9.29
N PHE A 304 1.91 -9.54 9.96
CA PHE A 304 0.59 -10.10 10.20
C PHE A 304 -0.31 -9.10 10.92
N ALA A 305 0.18 -8.50 12.01
CA ALA A 305 -0.58 -7.57 12.83
C ALA A 305 -0.96 -6.29 12.06
N VAL A 306 -0.01 -5.69 11.34
CA VAL A 306 -0.25 -4.49 10.55
C VAL A 306 -1.32 -4.73 9.50
N GLN A 307 -1.23 -5.82 8.73
CA GLN A 307 -2.22 -6.12 7.69
C GLN A 307 -3.59 -6.46 8.27
N ALA A 308 -3.66 -7.14 9.41
CA ALA A 308 -4.92 -7.43 10.08
C ALA A 308 -5.66 -6.16 10.53
N VAL A 309 -4.93 -5.19 11.12
CA VAL A 309 -5.52 -3.89 11.50
C VAL A 309 -5.91 -3.09 10.27
N HIS A 310 -5.07 -3.08 9.23
CA HIS A 310 -5.29 -2.34 7.99
C HIS A 310 -6.59 -2.78 7.29
N VAL A 311 -6.73 -4.07 7.00
CA VAL A 311 -7.92 -4.62 6.32
C VAL A 311 -9.18 -4.42 7.14
N SER A 312 -9.13 -4.68 8.45
CA SER A 312 -10.25 -4.43 9.35
C SER A 312 -10.68 -2.97 9.37
N SER A 313 -9.71 -2.05 9.36
CA SER A 313 -9.96 -0.61 9.33
C SER A 313 -10.60 -0.16 8.02
N GLN A 314 -10.07 -0.59 6.87
CA GLN A 314 -10.65 -0.26 5.56
C GLN A 314 -12.09 -0.77 5.44
N SER A 315 -12.34 -2.02 5.86
CA SER A 315 -13.69 -2.60 5.84
C SER A 315 -14.69 -1.79 6.65
N LEU A 316 -14.33 -1.38 7.87
CA LEU A 316 -15.18 -0.60 8.75
C LEU A 316 -15.43 0.83 8.24
N ILE A 317 -14.42 1.49 7.71
CA ILE A 317 -14.53 2.85 7.16
C ILE A 317 -15.48 2.86 5.96
N ILE A 318 -15.33 1.90 5.03
CA ILE A 318 -16.19 1.81 3.85
C ILE A 318 -17.62 1.44 4.24
N ALA A 319 -17.79 0.57 5.26
CA ALA A 319 -19.11 0.20 5.75
C ALA A 319 -19.88 1.38 6.36
N ALA A 320 -19.17 2.32 6.99
CA ALA A 320 -19.78 3.51 7.60
C ALA A 320 -20.45 4.42 6.55
N ARG A 321 -19.83 4.60 5.36
CA ARG A 321 -20.37 5.48 4.31
C ARG A 321 -20.01 5.01 2.90
N PRO A 322 -20.72 3.99 2.37
CA PRO A 322 -20.39 3.38 1.06
C PRO A 322 -20.41 4.38 -0.12
N ALA A 323 -21.24 5.41 -0.06
CA ALA A 323 -21.34 6.44 -1.10
C ALA A 323 -20.07 7.33 -1.23
N ALA A 324 -19.21 7.33 -0.21
CA ALA A 324 -17.94 8.07 -0.20
C ALA A 324 -16.72 7.12 -0.11
N ALA A 325 -16.86 5.88 -0.56
CA ALA A 325 -15.85 4.84 -0.34
C ALA A 325 -14.48 5.20 -0.88
N SER A 326 -14.37 5.72 -2.12
CA SER A 326 -13.09 6.11 -2.69
C SER A 326 -12.43 7.25 -1.91
N ARG A 327 -13.22 8.28 -1.55
CA ARG A 327 -12.73 9.41 -0.74
C ARG A 327 -12.28 8.97 0.65
N LEU A 328 -13.04 8.07 1.29
CA LEU A 328 -12.69 7.52 2.60
C LEU A 328 -11.41 6.69 2.57
N VAL A 329 -11.26 5.83 1.55
CA VAL A 329 -10.04 5.05 1.36
C VAL A 329 -8.85 5.97 1.06
N GLY A 330 -9.01 6.96 0.18
CA GLY A 330 -7.96 7.95 -0.11
C GLY A 330 -7.55 8.74 1.13
N ALA A 331 -8.53 9.25 1.89
CA ALA A 331 -8.29 9.98 3.13
C ALA A 331 -7.59 9.11 4.19
N TYR A 332 -7.98 7.85 4.33
CA TYR A 332 -7.32 6.88 5.21
C TYR A 332 -5.87 6.62 4.79
N MET A 333 -5.61 6.51 3.48
CA MET A 333 -4.26 6.30 2.96
C MET A 333 -3.33 7.52 3.11
N CYS A 334 -3.86 8.72 3.37
CA CYS A 334 -3.04 9.86 3.78
C CYS A 334 -2.42 9.63 5.18
N PHE A 335 -3.18 9.08 6.13
CA PHE A 335 -2.63 8.69 7.44
C PHE A 335 -1.56 7.59 7.30
N TYR A 336 -1.81 6.60 6.44
CA TYR A 336 -0.81 5.59 6.06
C TYR A 336 0.49 6.24 5.61
N SER A 337 0.42 7.15 4.63
CA SER A 337 1.60 7.78 4.03
C SER A 337 2.35 8.65 5.04
N LEU A 338 1.63 9.43 5.85
CA LEU A 338 2.21 10.26 6.91
C LEU A 338 2.89 9.39 7.98
N GLY A 339 2.23 8.33 8.43
CA GLY A 339 2.79 7.39 9.39
C GLY A 339 4.06 6.73 8.87
N SER A 340 4.01 6.22 7.64
CA SER A 340 5.17 5.58 7.00
C SER A 340 6.36 6.54 6.87
N ALA A 341 6.12 7.77 6.42
CA ALA A 341 7.18 8.78 6.28
C ALA A 341 7.79 9.15 7.64
N ALA A 342 6.95 9.45 8.63
CA ALA A 342 7.40 9.79 9.97
C ALA A 342 8.18 8.64 10.62
N GLY A 343 7.67 7.40 10.52
CA GLY A 343 8.32 6.21 11.06
C GLY A 343 9.70 5.98 10.44
N ALA A 344 9.83 6.08 9.13
CA ALA A 344 11.09 5.92 8.43
C ALA A 344 12.15 6.96 8.86
N ILE A 345 11.74 8.24 8.92
CA ILE A 345 12.62 9.34 9.34
C ILE A 345 13.07 9.13 10.79
N VAL A 346 12.13 8.91 11.71
CA VAL A 346 12.44 8.72 13.13
C VAL A 346 13.36 7.52 13.35
N ALA A 347 13.08 6.38 12.69
CA ALA A 347 13.89 5.17 12.85
C ALA A 347 15.32 5.37 12.34
N THR A 348 15.50 6.03 11.19
CA THR A 348 16.83 6.30 10.64
C THR A 348 17.64 7.19 11.57
N GLN A 349 17.04 8.23 12.14
CA GLN A 349 17.68 9.11 13.12
C GLN A 349 18.01 8.36 14.42
N LEU A 350 17.08 7.58 14.96
CA LEU A 350 17.32 6.79 16.16
C LEU A 350 18.45 5.78 15.95
N TYR A 351 18.43 5.10 14.82
CA TYR A 351 19.47 4.12 14.50
C TYR A 351 20.86 4.76 14.42
N SER A 352 20.97 5.91 13.76
CA SER A 352 22.26 6.60 13.56
C SER A 352 22.87 7.12 14.88
N HIS A 353 22.05 7.48 15.88
CA HIS A 353 22.52 8.05 17.15
C HIS A 353 22.60 7.04 18.29
N TRP A 354 21.67 6.08 18.35
CA TRP A 354 21.51 5.17 19.48
C TRP A 354 21.39 3.68 19.11
N GLY A 355 21.54 3.35 17.80
CA GLY A 355 21.56 1.98 17.31
C GLY A 355 20.20 1.28 17.30
N TRP A 356 20.26 -0.05 17.09
CA TRP A 356 19.09 -0.89 16.86
C TRP A 356 18.10 -0.95 18.04
N GLN A 357 18.63 -1.01 19.27
CA GLN A 357 17.78 -1.12 20.47
C GLN A 357 16.86 0.11 20.65
N ALA A 358 17.35 1.31 20.32
CA ALA A 358 16.54 2.52 20.38
C ALA A 358 15.37 2.49 19.38
N VAL A 359 15.60 1.94 18.18
CA VAL A 359 14.53 1.75 17.19
C VAL A 359 13.48 0.76 17.71
N CYS A 360 13.91 -0.35 18.33
CA CYS A 360 13.00 -1.35 18.89
C CYS A 360 12.15 -0.78 20.03
N LEU A 361 12.75 0.00 20.94
CA LEU A 361 12.04 0.67 22.03
C LEU A 361 11.01 1.68 21.49
N ALA A 362 11.40 2.49 20.52
CA ALA A 362 10.51 3.46 19.89
C ALA A 362 9.37 2.77 19.13
N GLY A 363 9.66 1.67 18.40
CA GLY A 363 8.66 0.86 17.73
C GLY A 363 7.66 0.24 18.70
N THR A 364 8.15 -0.28 19.84
CA THR A 364 7.30 -0.75 20.93
C THR A 364 6.40 0.35 21.47
N ALA A 365 6.95 1.54 21.74
CA ALA A 365 6.20 2.68 22.27
C ALA A 365 5.11 3.14 21.29
N VAL A 366 5.44 3.27 20.00
CA VAL A 366 4.49 3.64 18.93
C VAL A 366 3.35 2.62 18.84
N SER A 367 3.68 1.32 18.89
CA SER A 367 2.70 0.24 18.84
C SER A 367 1.80 0.20 20.08
N ALA A 368 2.39 0.40 21.27
CA ALA A 368 1.65 0.50 22.53
C ALA A 368 0.71 1.70 22.55
N CYS A 369 1.14 2.86 22.03
CA CYS A 369 0.27 4.04 21.87
C CYS A 369 -0.95 3.71 21.00
N ALA A 370 -0.76 3.02 19.88
CA ALA A 370 -1.89 2.57 19.02
C ALA A 370 -2.86 1.67 19.79
N PHE A 371 -2.34 0.73 20.59
CA PHE A 371 -3.16 -0.16 21.42
C PHE A 371 -3.95 0.61 22.50
N LEU A 372 -3.32 1.58 23.19
CA LEU A 372 -3.96 2.42 24.20
C LEU A 372 -5.05 3.31 23.60
N ILE A 373 -4.79 3.93 22.44
CA ILE A 373 -5.78 4.76 21.73
C ILE A 373 -6.99 3.91 21.33
N TRP A 374 -6.75 2.69 20.81
CA TRP A 374 -7.83 1.78 20.47
C TRP A 374 -8.64 1.37 21.70
N SER A 375 -7.98 1.00 22.81
CA SER A 375 -8.67 0.58 24.04
C SER A 375 -9.53 1.67 24.63
N GLY A 376 -9.03 2.92 24.68
CA GLY A 376 -9.77 4.08 25.13
C GLY A 376 -10.98 4.42 24.23
N SER A 377 -10.86 4.19 22.92
CA SER A 377 -11.94 4.46 21.97
C SER A 377 -13.11 3.45 22.01
N ARG A 378 -12.98 2.34 22.75
CA ARG A 378 -14.06 1.37 22.97
C ARG A 378 -15.03 1.77 24.08
N GLN A 379 -14.60 2.65 24.96
CA GLN A 379 -15.40 3.10 26.12
C GLN A 379 -16.23 4.35 25.80
N SER A 380 -15.96 5.00 24.68
CA SER A 380 -16.71 6.16 24.15
C SER A 380 -17.51 5.78 22.90
#